data_b7f31dbcaa46751fd6019ffd7259be42
#
_entry.id   b7f31dbcaa46751fd6019ffd7259be42
#
_cell.length_a   1.000
_cell.length_b   1.000
_cell.length_c   1.000
_cell.angle_alpha   90.00
_cell.angle_beta   90.00
_cell.angle_gamma   90.00
#
_symmetry.space_group_name_H-M   'P 1'
#
loop_
_entity.id
_entity.type
_entity.pdbx_description
1 polymer ?
#
loop_
_entity_poly.entity_id
_entity_poly.type
_entity_poly.pdbx_seq_one_letter_code
_entity_poly.pdbx_strand_id
1 'polypeptide(L)'
;MLKKKLALVLAMAMAMAASLALTGCGNPHASSSGSGSESGSGGTSAAAPSGGSGETAVLATGGSTGTYYGVGSGMCTVLNPIIGDVLNMTATSTGASKENVQGITDDKYQLAILQSDVLTYAHNGEDMFEEPETDALWVAGLYNETVQITARGGITDVSELAGKTVCVGDRGSGTEFNARQVLEAYGMTYDDINVTYGSFGDASEQLKNGQIDAAFTVAGAPTVAITELATSGMDFSMVSLTQEAVDYLTEHYHFLVQENLPAGTYEGVDYEVTCVAVQAVLVASTDLSEDAVYELTKALFENKDELIVGHPKFELLTDYDATKGISVPVHPGALKYYVEAGVLDEEGNLLIDAPTTA
;
A
#
# COMPACT_ATOMS: atom_id res chain seq x y z
N MET A 1 31.23 -55.57 -6.22
CA MET A 1 32.63 -55.33 -5.81
C MET A 1 32.72 -53.83 -5.50
N LEU A 2 32.92 -53.51 -4.45
CA LEU A 2 33.83 -53.25 -3.36
C LEU A 2 33.60 -51.79 -2.92
N LYS A 3 32.92 -51.58 -1.84
CA LYS A 3 33.48 -51.19 -0.54
C LYS A 3 34.06 -49.77 -0.53
N LYS A 4 33.40 -48.89 0.21
CA LYS A 4 33.65 -48.58 1.62
C LYS A 4 34.61 -47.42 1.86
N LYS A 5 34.10 -46.54 2.71
CA LYS A 5 34.78 -45.81 3.79
C LYS A 5 35.25 -44.39 3.42
N LEU A 6 35.06 -43.34 4.19
CA LEU A 6 35.15 -43.14 5.61
C LEU A 6 34.70 -41.68 5.86
N ALA A 7 33.80 -41.32 6.55
CA ALA A 7 33.56 -40.97 7.94
C ALA A 7 34.80 -40.51 8.73
N LEU A 8 34.58 -39.46 9.49
CA LEU A 8 35.37 -38.97 10.62
C LEU A 8 36.28 -37.81 10.25
N VAL A 9 36.37 -36.73 10.96
CA VAL A 9 36.59 -36.39 12.35
C VAL A 9 36.74 -34.88 12.36
N LEU A 10 36.38 -34.04 13.22
CA LEU A 10 36.34 -33.89 14.65
C LEU A 10 35.92 -32.44 14.93
N ALA A 11 35.04 -32.07 15.66
CA ALA A 11 34.94 -31.74 17.06
C ALA A 11 36.24 -31.30 17.76
N MET A 12 36.12 -30.24 18.53
CA MET A 12 36.99 -29.60 19.52
C MET A 12 37.61 -28.29 19.05
N ALA A 13 37.35 -27.16 19.70
CA ALA A 13 37.84 -26.88 21.05
C ALA A 13 36.97 -25.85 21.77
N MET A 14 36.49 -26.23 22.95
CA MET A 14 36.18 -25.36 24.09
C MET A 14 37.51 -24.92 24.77
N ALA A 15 37.53 -23.65 25.21
CA ALA A 15 38.27 -23.22 26.40
C ALA A 15 37.73 -21.82 26.74
N MET A 16 36.93 -21.67 27.78
CA MET A 16 37.22 -21.45 29.18
C MET A 16 38.15 -20.27 29.47
N ALA A 17 37.58 -19.25 30.05
CA ALA A 17 38.15 -18.55 31.21
C ALA A 17 37.03 -17.86 31.99
N ALA A 18 36.71 -18.44 33.12
CA ALA A 18 35.93 -17.87 34.21
C ALA A 18 36.91 -17.22 35.21
N SER A 19 36.32 -16.40 36.06
CA SER A 19 36.76 -15.84 37.36
C SER A 19 36.99 -14.34 37.31
N LEU A 20 36.49 -13.54 38.25
CA LEU A 20 36.25 -13.69 39.67
C LEU A 20 35.17 -12.73 40.17
N ALA A 21 34.35 -13.22 41.07
CA ALA A 21 33.48 -12.46 41.96
C ALA A 21 34.30 -11.88 43.13
N LEU A 22 33.81 -10.76 43.68
CA LEU A 22 33.92 -10.43 45.12
C LEU A 22 32.93 -9.30 45.45
N THR A 23 31.84 -9.63 46.01
CA THR A 23 31.29 -9.39 47.36
C THR A 23 31.54 -8.02 47.98
N GLY A 24 30.46 -7.40 48.40
CA GLY A 24 30.44 -6.26 49.32
C GLY A 24 29.02 -5.82 49.65
N CYS A 25 28.45 -6.45 50.67
CA CYS A 25 27.22 -6.04 51.38
C CYS A 25 27.45 -4.75 52.19
N GLY A 26 26.37 -3.97 52.33
CA GLY A 26 26.30 -3.02 53.43
C GLY A 26 25.37 -1.85 53.20
N ASN A 27 24.15 -1.94 53.66
CA ASN A 27 23.28 -0.84 54.11
C ASN A 27 23.34 -0.89 55.66
N PRO A 28 22.96 0.10 56.48
CA PRO A 28 22.03 1.19 56.32
C PRO A 28 22.32 2.53 57.05
N HIS A 29 21.45 3.49 56.84
CA HIS A 29 20.99 4.56 57.75
C HIS A 29 21.66 5.93 57.86
N ALA A 30 20.78 6.91 57.65
CA ALA A 30 20.49 8.10 58.46
C ALA A 30 21.12 9.44 58.07
N SER A 31 20.20 10.31 57.67
CA SER A 31 20.02 11.73 58.07
C SER A 31 21.20 12.67 58.19
N SER A 32 21.24 13.73 57.40
CA SER A 32 20.94 15.11 57.83
C SER A 32 21.55 16.18 56.90
N SER A 33 20.70 17.12 56.54
CA SER A 33 20.88 18.57 56.35
C SER A 33 22.27 19.14 56.02
N GLY A 34 22.34 19.94 54.94
CA GLY A 34 23.38 20.94 54.74
C GLY A 34 23.33 21.60 53.36
N SER A 35 22.95 22.86 53.38
CA SER A 35 22.92 23.84 52.31
C SER A 35 24.27 24.10 51.65
N GLY A 36 24.26 24.50 50.36
CA GLY A 36 25.35 25.26 49.75
C GLY A 36 25.50 25.19 48.25
N SER A 37 25.01 26.18 47.56
CA SER A 37 25.50 26.93 46.40
C SER A 37 26.10 26.22 45.16
N GLU A 38 25.38 26.47 44.05
CA GLU A 38 25.83 26.92 42.71
C GLU A 38 27.14 26.40 42.12
N SER A 39 26.99 25.72 40.97
CA SER A 39 27.71 26.13 39.78
C SER A 39 27.09 25.46 38.52
N GLY A 40 26.68 26.25 37.55
CA GLY A 40 26.00 25.81 36.35
C GLY A 40 26.90 25.01 35.39
N SER A 41 26.29 24.04 34.75
CA SER A 41 26.70 23.54 33.42
C SER A 41 25.48 23.34 32.61
N GLY A 42 25.32 24.14 31.55
CA GLY A 42 24.24 24.10 30.58
C GLY A 42 24.26 22.76 29.82
N GLY A 43 23.34 21.89 30.16
CA GLY A 43 22.93 20.79 29.30
C GLY A 43 21.74 21.27 28.51
N THR A 44 21.90 21.53 27.21
CA THR A 44 20.80 21.68 26.27
C THR A 44 20.05 20.36 26.23
N SER A 45 19.01 20.28 27.05
CA SER A 45 17.95 19.27 26.88
C SER A 45 17.25 19.60 25.57
N ALA A 46 17.46 18.75 24.55
CA ALA A 46 16.61 18.76 23.38
C ALA A 46 15.18 18.53 23.89
N ALA A 47 14.33 19.51 23.70
CA ALA A 47 12.91 19.38 23.98
C ALA A 47 12.40 18.20 23.13
N ALA A 48 11.81 17.21 23.80
CA ALA A 48 10.97 16.23 23.12
C ALA A 48 9.86 17.04 22.41
N PRO A 49 9.47 16.63 21.19
CA PRO A 49 8.35 17.29 20.51
C PRO A 49 7.14 17.22 21.45
N SER A 50 6.56 18.38 21.74
CA SER A 50 5.31 18.50 22.46
C SER A 50 4.27 17.70 21.67
N GLY A 51 3.82 16.56 22.20
CA GLY A 51 2.74 15.80 21.61
C GLY A 51 1.52 16.71 21.49
N GLY A 52 1.06 16.94 20.27
CA GLY A 52 -0.21 17.57 19.97
C GLY A 52 -1.32 16.81 20.70
N SER A 53 -2.36 17.50 21.09
CA SER A 53 -3.56 16.91 21.73
C SER A 53 -4.48 16.21 20.72
N GLY A 54 -4.06 16.07 19.46
CA GLY A 54 -4.83 15.52 18.37
C GLY A 54 -5.01 14.02 18.44
N GLU A 55 -6.00 13.53 17.68
CA GLU A 55 -6.19 12.09 17.47
C GLU A 55 -4.97 11.46 16.81
N THR A 56 -4.75 10.19 17.04
CA THR A 56 -3.68 9.44 16.38
C THR A 56 -4.30 8.39 15.45
N ALA A 57 -3.78 8.28 14.24
CA ALA A 57 -4.26 7.32 13.26
C ALA A 57 -3.11 6.49 12.68
N VAL A 58 -3.33 5.17 12.61
CA VAL A 58 -2.51 4.28 11.82
C VAL A 58 -3.11 4.22 10.42
N LEU A 59 -2.33 4.63 9.41
CA LEU A 59 -2.67 4.56 8.00
C LEU A 59 -2.16 3.23 7.43
N ALA A 60 -3.06 2.29 7.21
CA ALA A 60 -2.75 1.02 6.56
C ALA A 60 -2.48 1.24 5.07
N THR A 61 -1.44 0.60 4.54
CA THR A 61 -1.02 0.79 3.14
C THR A 61 -0.94 -0.55 2.40
N GLY A 62 0.21 -0.96 1.94
CA GLY A 62 0.52 -2.23 1.29
C GLY A 62 1.99 -2.56 1.50
N GLY A 63 2.55 -3.46 0.72
CA GLY A 63 3.98 -3.78 0.77
C GLY A 63 4.86 -2.55 0.50
N SER A 64 6.02 -2.48 1.14
CA SER A 64 6.92 -1.31 1.11
C SER A 64 7.46 -0.93 -0.28
N THR A 65 7.42 -1.85 -1.24
CA THR A 65 7.79 -1.63 -2.66
C THR A 65 6.59 -1.30 -3.56
N GLY A 66 5.39 -1.21 -2.97
CA GLY A 66 4.16 -0.80 -3.65
C GLY A 66 3.89 0.70 -3.50
N THR A 67 3.00 1.22 -4.33
CA THR A 67 2.68 2.65 -4.39
C THR A 67 1.95 3.15 -3.14
N TYR A 68 1.09 2.35 -2.51
CA TYR A 68 0.36 2.74 -1.28
C TYR A 68 1.30 3.21 -0.17
N TYR A 69 2.38 2.46 0.07
CA TYR A 69 3.32 2.79 1.14
C TYR A 69 4.05 4.10 0.86
N GLY A 70 4.46 4.34 -0.39
CA GLY A 70 5.10 5.59 -0.81
C GLY A 70 4.16 6.79 -0.64
N VAL A 71 2.93 6.68 -1.14
CA VAL A 71 1.89 7.71 -1.03
C VAL A 71 1.52 7.97 0.43
N GLY A 72 1.23 6.93 1.21
CA GLY A 72 0.88 7.06 2.62
C GLY A 72 1.99 7.66 3.47
N SER A 73 3.24 7.26 3.24
CA SER A 73 4.40 7.83 3.94
C SER A 73 4.64 9.30 3.56
N GLY A 74 4.48 9.64 2.28
CA GLY A 74 4.54 11.02 1.78
C GLY A 74 3.45 11.88 2.42
N MET A 75 2.21 11.37 2.46
CA MET A 75 1.08 12.03 3.11
C MET A 75 1.37 12.33 4.59
N CYS A 76 1.79 11.33 5.37
CA CYS A 76 2.15 11.51 6.77
C CYS A 76 3.27 12.55 6.96
N THR A 77 4.30 12.50 6.12
CA THR A 77 5.45 13.41 6.20
C THR A 77 5.06 14.85 5.96
N VAL A 78 4.18 15.09 4.98
CA VAL A 78 3.75 16.45 4.61
C VAL A 78 2.66 16.97 5.52
N LEU A 79 1.65 16.16 5.86
CA LEU A 79 0.46 16.64 6.55
C LEU A 79 0.59 16.67 8.08
N ASN A 80 1.35 15.76 8.71
CA ASN A 80 1.51 15.78 10.17
C ASN A 80 2.03 17.13 10.72
N PRO A 81 2.98 17.84 10.09
CA PRO A 81 3.37 19.18 10.53
C PRO A 81 2.26 20.23 10.41
N ILE A 82 1.24 20.01 9.59
CA ILE A 82 0.16 20.95 9.27
C ILE A 82 -1.05 20.71 10.18
N ILE A 83 -1.50 19.45 10.28
CA ILE A 83 -2.73 19.08 11.00
C ILE A 83 -2.48 18.24 12.25
N GLY A 84 -1.22 18.05 12.68
CA GLY A 84 -0.86 17.15 13.78
C GLY A 84 -1.45 17.53 15.15
N ASP A 85 -1.93 18.75 15.32
CA ASP A 85 -2.67 19.17 16.51
C ASP A 85 -4.12 18.61 16.52
N VAL A 86 -4.65 18.20 15.38
CA VAL A 86 -5.97 17.59 15.20
C VAL A 86 -5.85 16.10 14.89
N LEU A 87 -4.99 15.72 13.93
CA LEU A 87 -4.77 14.35 13.51
C LEU A 87 -3.29 14.10 13.24
N ASN A 88 -2.69 13.11 13.91
CA ASN A 88 -1.32 12.67 13.68
C ASN A 88 -1.31 11.24 13.11
N MET A 89 -0.75 11.06 11.92
CA MET A 89 -0.81 9.82 11.15
C MET A 89 0.53 9.07 11.15
N THR A 90 0.47 7.74 11.15
CA THR A 90 1.64 6.88 10.94
C THR A 90 1.32 5.82 9.88
N ALA A 91 2.05 5.83 8.78
CA ALA A 91 1.88 4.81 7.72
C ALA A 91 2.48 3.48 8.15
N THR A 92 1.78 2.38 7.88
CA THR A 92 2.24 1.01 8.13
C THR A 92 2.08 0.14 6.91
N SER A 93 3.02 -0.80 6.72
CA SER A 93 2.95 -1.81 5.67
C SER A 93 1.99 -2.94 6.08
N THR A 94 1.20 -3.44 5.12
CA THR A 94 0.20 -4.50 5.30
C THR A 94 0.18 -5.43 4.09
N GLY A 95 -0.68 -6.47 4.13
CA GLY A 95 -1.04 -7.30 2.98
C GLY A 95 -2.07 -6.67 2.03
N ALA A 96 -2.25 -5.36 2.08
CA ALA A 96 -3.11 -4.52 1.25
C ALA A 96 -4.63 -4.68 1.49
N SER A 97 -5.45 -4.56 0.45
CA SER A 97 -6.83 -4.09 0.51
C SER A 97 -7.74 -4.85 1.49
N LYS A 98 -7.77 -6.20 1.49
CA LYS A 98 -8.62 -6.95 2.42
C LYS A 98 -8.17 -6.79 3.88
N GLU A 99 -6.84 -6.91 4.14
CA GLU A 99 -6.30 -6.71 5.49
C GLU A 99 -6.59 -5.29 5.99
N ASN A 100 -6.57 -4.31 5.09
CA ASN A 100 -6.80 -2.91 5.44
C ASN A 100 -8.25 -2.67 5.88
N VAL A 101 -9.23 -3.20 5.13
CA VAL A 101 -10.64 -3.11 5.51
C VAL A 101 -10.89 -3.84 6.83
N GLN A 102 -10.45 -5.10 6.93
CA GLN A 102 -10.63 -5.89 8.15
C GLN A 102 -9.92 -5.27 9.35
N GLY A 103 -8.78 -4.65 9.13
CA GLY A 103 -8.06 -3.94 10.18
C GLY A 103 -8.75 -2.66 10.64
N ILE A 104 -9.58 -2.02 9.80
CA ILE A 104 -10.48 -0.93 10.23
C ILE A 104 -11.61 -1.50 11.07
N THR A 105 -12.31 -2.53 10.60
CA THR A 105 -13.38 -3.21 11.35
C THR A 105 -12.91 -3.75 12.71
N ASP A 106 -11.66 -4.19 12.81
CA ASP A 106 -11.02 -4.69 14.04
C ASP A 106 -10.39 -3.58 14.91
N ASP A 107 -10.63 -2.29 14.65
CA ASP A 107 -10.06 -1.11 15.35
C ASP A 107 -8.52 -1.04 15.33
N LYS A 108 -7.87 -1.80 14.45
CA LYS A 108 -6.42 -1.85 14.32
C LYS A 108 -5.88 -0.66 13.52
N TYR A 109 -6.62 -0.19 12.54
CA TYR A 109 -6.31 0.93 11.67
C TYR A 109 -7.43 1.96 11.68
N GLN A 110 -7.10 3.23 11.60
CA GLN A 110 -8.06 4.32 11.54
C GLN A 110 -8.19 4.90 10.13
N LEU A 111 -7.16 4.71 9.31
CA LEU A 111 -7.10 5.13 7.91
C LEU A 111 -6.54 3.98 7.08
N ALA A 112 -6.94 3.93 5.81
CA ALA A 112 -6.35 2.96 4.88
C ALA A 112 -6.32 3.48 3.44
N ILE A 113 -5.35 3.00 2.65
CA ILE A 113 -5.37 3.08 1.19
C ILE A 113 -5.66 1.68 0.67
N LEU A 114 -6.65 1.57 -0.20
CA LEU A 114 -7.10 0.29 -0.77
C LEU A 114 -7.77 0.49 -2.13
N GLN A 115 -8.11 -0.59 -2.82
CA GLN A 115 -8.81 -0.52 -4.11
C GLN A 115 -10.31 -0.26 -3.93
N SER A 116 -10.89 0.54 -4.83
CA SER A 116 -12.31 0.91 -4.80
C SER A 116 -13.25 -0.28 -5.00
N ASP A 117 -12.87 -1.27 -5.80
CA ASP A 117 -13.63 -2.51 -5.97
C ASP A 117 -13.65 -3.34 -4.69
N VAL A 118 -12.49 -3.53 -4.04
CA VAL A 118 -12.39 -4.26 -2.76
C VAL A 118 -13.19 -3.57 -1.66
N LEU A 119 -13.16 -2.23 -1.59
CA LEU A 119 -14.00 -1.47 -0.67
C LEU A 119 -15.48 -1.77 -0.85
N THR A 120 -15.93 -1.81 -2.11
CA THR A 120 -17.33 -2.09 -2.45
C THR A 120 -17.72 -3.53 -2.12
N TYR A 121 -16.86 -4.49 -2.46
CA TYR A 121 -17.10 -5.90 -2.10
C TYR A 121 -17.17 -6.10 -0.60
N ALA A 122 -16.29 -5.43 0.16
CA ALA A 122 -16.32 -5.47 1.61
C ALA A 122 -17.64 -4.90 2.16
N HIS A 123 -18.02 -3.71 1.70
CA HIS A 123 -19.25 -3.04 2.14
C HIS A 123 -20.51 -3.87 1.87
N ASN A 124 -20.54 -4.64 0.78
CA ASN A 124 -21.67 -5.49 0.40
C ASN A 124 -21.59 -6.91 0.99
N GLY A 125 -20.44 -7.36 1.52
CA GLY A 125 -20.21 -8.75 1.91
C GLY A 125 -20.14 -9.68 0.69
N GLU A 126 -19.41 -9.28 -0.34
CA GLU A 126 -19.27 -9.99 -1.62
C GLU A 126 -17.85 -10.53 -1.83
N ASP A 127 -17.70 -11.46 -2.79
CA ASP A 127 -16.45 -12.10 -3.20
C ASP A 127 -15.71 -12.75 -2.01
N MET A 128 -14.60 -12.18 -1.54
CA MET A 128 -13.83 -12.78 -0.43
C MET A 128 -14.27 -12.29 0.96
N PHE A 129 -15.38 -11.57 1.05
CA PHE A 129 -16.00 -11.15 2.32
C PHE A 129 -17.29 -11.95 2.53
N GLU A 130 -17.38 -12.63 3.68
CA GLU A 130 -18.54 -13.47 4.02
C GLU A 130 -19.70 -12.64 4.60
N GLU A 131 -19.38 -11.49 5.21
CA GLU A 131 -20.30 -10.55 5.83
C GLU A 131 -19.93 -9.12 5.44
N PRO A 132 -20.90 -8.18 5.41
CA PRO A 132 -20.61 -6.77 5.15
C PRO A 132 -19.68 -6.17 6.19
N GLU A 133 -18.65 -5.45 5.70
CA GLU A 133 -17.72 -4.65 6.51
C GLU A 133 -17.90 -3.17 6.16
N THR A 134 -18.61 -2.42 7.02
CA THR A 134 -19.12 -1.08 6.70
C THR A 134 -18.43 0.07 7.44
N ASP A 135 -17.39 -0.23 8.24
CA ASP A 135 -16.73 0.78 9.10
C ASP A 135 -15.70 1.63 8.34
N ALA A 136 -15.32 1.21 7.12
CA ALA A 136 -14.46 1.97 6.23
C ALA A 136 -15.30 2.89 5.33
N LEU A 137 -15.20 4.20 5.53
CA LEU A 137 -15.92 5.22 4.79
C LEU A 137 -15.01 5.96 3.80
N TRP A 138 -15.56 6.38 2.67
CA TRP A 138 -14.83 7.09 1.62
C TRP A 138 -14.31 8.45 2.08
N VAL A 139 -13.04 8.72 1.82
CA VAL A 139 -12.44 10.05 1.99
C VAL A 139 -12.08 10.66 0.63
N ALA A 140 -11.27 9.98 -0.18
CA ALA A 140 -10.88 10.47 -1.50
C ALA A 140 -10.39 9.34 -2.42
N GLY A 141 -10.76 9.39 -3.70
CA GLY A 141 -10.03 8.69 -4.75
C GLY A 141 -8.68 9.36 -4.98
N LEU A 142 -7.60 8.58 -5.08
CA LEU A 142 -6.24 9.11 -5.13
C LEU A 142 -5.63 9.06 -6.53
N TYR A 143 -5.57 7.89 -7.14
CA TYR A 143 -4.97 7.66 -8.47
C TYR A 143 -5.40 6.30 -9.01
N ASN A 144 -5.17 6.08 -10.31
CA ASN A 144 -5.38 4.77 -10.91
C ASN A 144 -4.21 3.82 -10.61
N GLU A 145 -4.55 2.57 -10.36
CA GLU A 145 -3.64 1.46 -10.18
C GLU A 145 -3.73 0.53 -11.39
N THR A 146 -2.69 0.57 -12.20
CA THR A 146 -2.62 -0.22 -13.42
C THR A 146 -2.37 -1.69 -13.08
N VAL A 147 -3.12 -2.59 -13.70
CA VAL A 147 -2.89 -4.04 -13.65
C VAL A 147 -1.71 -4.36 -14.57
N GLN A 148 -0.56 -4.56 -13.96
CA GLN A 148 0.72 -4.79 -14.62
C GLN A 148 1.12 -6.25 -14.49
N ILE A 149 1.53 -6.87 -15.59
CA ILE A 149 1.99 -8.26 -15.58
C ILE A 149 3.42 -8.28 -16.09
N THR A 150 4.35 -8.64 -15.22
CA THR A 150 5.77 -8.85 -15.57
C THR A 150 6.01 -10.33 -15.78
N ALA A 151 6.77 -10.69 -16.83
CA ALA A 151 7.07 -12.07 -17.12
C ALA A 151 8.52 -12.26 -17.55
N ARG A 152 9.06 -13.46 -17.37
CA ARG A 152 10.37 -13.87 -17.89
C ARG A 152 10.31 -13.98 -19.41
N GLY A 153 11.46 -13.69 -20.04
CA GLY A 153 11.65 -13.48 -21.45
C GLY A 153 10.78 -14.28 -22.41
N GLY A 154 10.08 -13.54 -23.27
CA GLY A 154 9.32 -14.10 -24.37
C GLY A 154 7.86 -14.38 -24.09
N ILE A 155 7.35 -14.30 -22.85
CA ILE A 155 5.91 -14.34 -22.54
C ILE A 155 5.35 -12.94 -22.81
N THR A 156 4.41 -12.82 -23.74
CA THR A 156 3.83 -11.55 -24.18
C THR A 156 2.31 -11.51 -24.15
N ASP A 157 1.66 -12.66 -23.92
CA ASP A 157 0.21 -12.82 -23.86
C ASP A 157 -0.19 -13.61 -22.60
N VAL A 158 -1.33 -13.26 -22.01
CA VAL A 158 -1.83 -13.91 -20.79
C VAL A 158 -2.12 -15.39 -20.99
N SER A 159 -2.55 -15.82 -22.19
CA SER A 159 -2.80 -17.22 -22.49
C SER A 159 -1.53 -18.11 -22.39
N GLU A 160 -0.34 -17.51 -22.54
CA GLU A 160 0.95 -18.20 -22.38
C GLU A 160 1.29 -18.50 -20.93
N LEU A 161 0.52 -17.96 -19.96
CA LEU A 161 0.67 -18.28 -18.53
C LEU A 161 0.17 -19.68 -18.18
N ALA A 162 -0.55 -20.36 -19.08
CA ALA A 162 -1.01 -21.74 -18.86
C ALA A 162 0.17 -22.67 -18.50
N GLY A 163 0.07 -23.36 -17.34
CA GLY A 163 1.09 -24.23 -16.80
C GLY A 163 2.31 -23.51 -16.19
N LYS A 164 2.36 -22.18 -16.19
CA LYS A 164 3.45 -21.38 -15.61
C LYS A 164 3.26 -21.19 -14.12
N THR A 165 4.36 -20.83 -13.44
CA THR A 165 4.33 -20.43 -12.04
C THR A 165 4.15 -18.91 -11.96
N VAL A 166 3.02 -18.48 -11.43
CA VAL A 166 2.58 -17.08 -11.45
C VAL A 166 2.33 -16.57 -10.02
N CYS A 167 2.97 -15.45 -9.66
CA CYS A 167 2.65 -14.74 -8.43
C CYS A 167 1.46 -13.81 -8.69
N VAL A 168 0.39 -13.99 -7.92
CA VAL A 168 -0.87 -13.24 -8.07
C VAL A 168 -1.03 -12.12 -7.03
N GLY A 169 0.06 -11.71 -6.37
CA GLY A 169 0.06 -10.76 -5.26
C GLY A 169 -0.03 -11.44 -3.89
N ASP A 170 -0.14 -10.65 -2.86
CA ASP A 170 -0.39 -11.17 -1.50
C ASP A 170 -1.80 -11.78 -1.43
N ARG A 171 -1.95 -12.80 -0.57
CA ARG A 171 -3.26 -13.44 -0.39
C ARG A 171 -4.26 -12.45 0.20
N GLY A 172 -5.39 -12.27 -0.49
CA GLY A 172 -6.41 -11.29 -0.11
C GLY A 172 -6.09 -9.86 -0.54
N SER A 173 -5.00 -9.63 -1.30
CA SER A 173 -4.75 -8.32 -1.88
C SER A 173 -5.70 -8.02 -3.04
N GLY A 174 -5.93 -6.74 -3.35
CA GLY A 174 -6.65 -6.36 -4.56
C GLY A 174 -5.97 -6.88 -5.84
N THR A 175 -4.64 -7.05 -5.83
CA THR A 175 -3.91 -7.69 -6.93
C THR A 175 -4.39 -9.13 -7.18
N GLU A 176 -4.66 -9.90 -6.11
CA GLU A 176 -5.21 -11.26 -6.24
C GLU A 176 -6.61 -11.24 -6.89
N PHE A 177 -7.47 -10.25 -6.55
CA PHE A 177 -8.77 -10.09 -7.21
C PHE A 177 -8.61 -9.86 -8.71
N ASN A 178 -7.82 -8.84 -9.06
CA ASN A 178 -7.67 -8.47 -10.46
C ASN A 178 -6.92 -9.55 -11.27
N ALA A 179 -6.00 -10.30 -10.66
CA ALA A 179 -5.37 -11.44 -11.32
C ALA A 179 -6.40 -12.51 -11.72
N ARG A 180 -7.38 -12.83 -10.85
CA ARG A 180 -8.48 -13.75 -11.17
C ARG A 180 -9.34 -13.21 -12.32
N GLN A 181 -9.72 -11.94 -12.26
CA GLN A 181 -10.52 -11.28 -13.30
C GLN A 181 -9.82 -11.28 -14.65
N VAL A 182 -8.51 -10.97 -14.68
CA VAL A 182 -7.73 -11.03 -15.92
C VAL A 182 -7.66 -12.45 -16.47
N LEU A 183 -7.40 -13.45 -15.64
CA LEU A 183 -7.39 -14.85 -16.09
C LEU A 183 -8.76 -15.27 -16.65
N GLU A 184 -9.85 -14.88 -15.98
CA GLU A 184 -11.21 -15.13 -16.43
C GLU A 184 -11.49 -14.54 -17.82
N ALA A 185 -11.04 -13.31 -18.11
CA ALA A 185 -11.16 -12.69 -19.42
C ALA A 185 -10.49 -13.49 -20.56
N TYR A 186 -9.53 -14.37 -20.22
CA TYR A 186 -8.89 -15.30 -21.14
C TYR A 186 -9.47 -16.73 -21.05
N GLY A 187 -10.58 -16.93 -20.31
CA GLY A 187 -11.16 -18.25 -20.08
C GLY A 187 -10.31 -19.16 -19.21
N MET A 188 -9.41 -18.61 -18.42
CA MET A 188 -8.48 -19.31 -17.53
C MET A 188 -8.92 -19.16 -16.06
N THR A 189 -8.45 -20.08 -15.24
CA THR A 189 -8.63 -20.08 -13.80
C THR A 189 -7.31 -20.39 -13.10
N TYR A 190 -7.31 -20.39 -11.78
CA TYR A 190 -6.14 -20.81 -10.99
C TYR A 190 -5.74 -22.29 -11.20
N ASP A 191 -6.64 -23.13 -11.74
CA ASP A 191 -6.32 -24.51 -12.10
C ASP A 191 -5.42 -24.60 -13.34
N ASP A 192 -5.36 -23.54 -14.14
CA ASP A 192 -4.56 -23.48 -15.37
C ASP A 192 -3.12 -22.99 -15.13
N ILE A 193 -2.80 -22.49 -13.93
CA ILE A 193 -1.48 -21.97 -13.56
C ILE A 193 -0.98 -22.58 -12.24
N ASN A 194 0.31 -22.47 -11.95
CA ASN A 194 0.85 -22.78 -10.63
C ASN A 194 0.88 -21.49 -9.80
N VAL A 195 -0.16 -21.28 -8.99
CA VAL A 195 -0.33 -20.04 -8.21
C VAL A 195 0.69 -19.95 -7.08
N THR A 196 1.34 -18.81 -6.96
CA THR A 196 2.12 -18.39 -5.78
C THR A 196 1.64 -17.05 -5.28
N TYR A 197 1.92 -16.76 -4.01
CA TYR A 197 1.53 -15.52 -3.34
C TYR A 197 2.77 -14.85 -2.77
N GLY A 198 2.77 -13.52 -2.71
CA GLY A 198 3.84 -12.74 -2.12
C GLY A 198 3.75 -11.26 -2.46
N SER A 199 4.53 -10.47 -1.75
CA SER A 199 4.64 -9.04 -2.01
C SER A 199 5.28 -8.76 -3.38
N PHE A 200 5.12 -7.55 -3.89
CA PHE A 200 5.73 -7.17 -5.18
C PHE A 200 7.27 -7.28 -5.16
N GLY A 201 7.90 -6.97 -4.01
CA GLY A 201 9.34 -7.14 -3.85
C GLY A 201 9.76 -8.60 -3.90
N ASP A 202 9.05 -9.49 -3.18
CA ASP A 202 9.32 -10.93 -3.21
C ASP A 202 9.11 -11.50 -4.62
N ALA A 203 8.04 -11.08 -5.31
CA ALA A 203 7.76 -11.51 -6.68
C ALA A 203 8.90 -11.09 -7.65
N SER A 204 9.39 -9.84 -7.54
CA SER A 204 10.53 -9.36 -8.33
C SER A 204 11.79 -10.19 -8.07
N GLU A 205 12.10 -10.50 -6.83
CA GLU A 205 13.23 -11.36 -6.48
C GLU A 205 13.06 -12.80 -7.02
N GLN A 206 11.87 -13.36 -6.91
CA GLN A 206 11.56 -14.70 -7.42
C GLN A 206 11.63 -14.75 -8.95
N LEU A 207 11.17 -13.70 -9.66
CA LEU A 207 11.37 -13.55 -11.11
C LEU A 207 12.85 -13.53 -11.46
N LYS A 208 13.66 -12.71 -10.82
CA LYS A 208 15.12 -12.63 -11.05
C LYS A 208 15.79 -13.99 -10.86
N ASN A 209 15.40 -14.73 -9.84
CA ASN A 209 15.95 -16.03 -9.50
C ASN A 209 15.37 -17.19 -10.33
N GLY A 210 14.38 -16.95 -11.20
CA GLY A 210 13.74 -17.99 -12.01
C GLY A 210 12.88 -18.97 -11.21
N GLN A 211 12.37 -18.53 -10.07
CA GLN A 211 11.50 -19.32 -9.21
C GLN A 211 10.03 -19.21 -9.63
N ILE A 212 9.66 -18.11 -10.27
CA ILE A 212 8.38 -17.89 -10.93
C ILE A 212 8.59 -17.43 -12.38
N ASP A 213 7.58 -17.61 -13.22
CA ASP A 213 7.59 -17.23 -14.63
C ASP A 213 6.98 -15.86 -14.88
N ALA A 214 5.97 -15.48 -14.09
CA ALA A 214 5.30 -14.20 -14.19
C ALA A 214 4.77 -13.72 -12.82
N ALA A 215 4.49 -12.41 -12.74
CA ALA A 215 3.90 -11.80 -11.56
C ALA A 215 2.90 -10.70 -11.93
N PHE A 216 1.76 -10.68 -11.25
CA PHE A 216 0.82 -9.57 -11.25
C PHE A 216 1.24 -8.51 -10.24
N THR A 217 1.10 -7.25 -10.63
CA THR A 217 1.35 -6.07 -9.80
C THR A 217 0.26 -5.04 -10.11
N VAL A 218 -0.67 -4.83 -9.18
CA VAL A 218 -1.70 -3.77 -9.32
C VAL A 218 -1.28 -2.61 -8.45
N ALA A 219 -0.81 -1.57 -9.08
CA ALA A 219 -0.21 -0.42 -8.41
C ALA A 219 -0.11 0.78 -9.36
N GLY A 220 0.07 1.97 -8.79
CA GLY A 220 0.40 3.16 -9.59
C GLY A 220 1.73 3.00 -10.31
N ALA A 221 1.72 3.04 -11.65
CA ALA A 221 2.92 2.97 -12.46
C ALA A 221 3.62 4.36 -12.54
N PRO A 222 4.97 4.44 -12.61
CA PRO A 222 5.89 3.33 -12.43
C PRO A 222 5.94 2.85 -10.97
N THR A 223 5.98 1.52 -10.77
CA THR A 223 6.04 0.87 -9.46
C THR A 223 7.49 0.56 -9.09
N VAL A 224 7.87 0.78 -7.83
CA VAL A 224 9.24 0.57 -7.35
C VAL A 224 9.74 -0.85 -7.65
N ALA A 225 8.96 -1.86 -7.31
CA ALA A 225 9.34 -3.27 -7.52
C ALA A 225 9.64 -3.60 -9.01
N ILE A 226 8.86 -3.03 -9.95
CA ILE A 226 9.08 -3.24 -11.39
C ILE A 226 10.27 -2.40 -11.88
N THR A 227 10.46 -1.19 -11.35
CA THR A 227 11.64 -0.37 -11.67
C THR A 227 12.94 -1.05 -11.23
N GLU A 228 12.97 -1.65 -10.04
CA GLU A 228 14.10 -2.44 -9.55
C GLU A 228 14.34 -3.70 -10.42
N LEU A 229 13.27 -4.35 -10.89
CA LEU A 229 13.36 -5.47 -11.81
C LEU A 229 13.97 -5.02 -13.16
N ALA A 230 13.46 -3.94 -13.74
CA ALA A 230 13.91 -3.38 -15.00
C ALA A 230 15.41 -3.00 -15.00
N THR A 231 15.87 -2.40 -13.89
CA THR A 231 17.27 -1.98 -13.73
C THR A 231 18.22 -3.12 -13.32
N SER A 232 17.69 -4.32 -13.01
CA SER A 232 18.50 -5.47 -12.57
C SER A 232 19.32 -6.15 -13.70
N GLY A 233 19.04 -5.82 -14.96
CA GLY A 233 19.62 -6.47 -16.13
C GLY A 233 19.00 -7.83 -16.47
N MET A 234 17.89 -8.20 -15.81
CA MET A 234 17.12 -9.37 -16.17
C MET A 234 16.36 -9.12 -17.48
N ASP A 235 16.34 -10.12 -18.37
CA ASP A 235 15.48 -10.11 -19.55
C ASP A 235 14.02 -10.42 -19.10
N PHE A 236 13.15 -9.41 -19.19
CA PHE A 236 11.73 -9.52 -18.84
C PHE A 236 10.86 -8.83 -19.90
N SER A 237 9.60 -9.15 -19.91
CA SER A 237 8.57 -8.49 -20.71
C SER A 237 7.43 -8.00 -19.83
N MET A 238 6.80 -6.91 -20.28
CA MET A 238 5.48 -6.52 -19.79
C MET A 238 4.44 -7.17 -20.71
N VAL A 239 3.49 -7.90 -20.12
CA VAL A 239 2.44 -8.59 -20.87
C VAL A 239 1.30 -7.62 -21.14
N SER A 240 0.95 -7.42 -22.42
CA SER A 240 -0.21 -6.63 -22.81
C SER A 240 -1.48 -7.46 -22.78
N LEU A 241 -2.59 -6.82 -22.38
CA LEU A 241 -3.93 -7.39 -22.56
C LEU A 241 -4.36 -7.24 -24.01
N THR A 242 -5.12 -8.20 -24.52
CA THR A 242 -5.82 -8.03 -25.81
C THR A 242 -6.98 -7.05 -25.65
N GLN A 243 -7.39 -6.38 -26.73
CA GLN A 243 -8.54 -5.48 -26.66
C GLN A 243 -9.83 -6.23 -26.28
N GLU A 244 -9.98 -7.48 -26.73
CA GLU A 244 -11.12 -8.33 -26.35
C GLU A 244 -11.16 -8.56 -24.83
N ALA A 245 -10.01 -8.81 -24.19
CA ALA A 245 -9.92 -8.96 -22.74
C ALA A 245 -10.21 -7.64 -22.02
N VAL A 246 -9.72 -6.51 -22.52
CA VAL A 246 -10.03 -5.17 -21.97
C VAL A 246 -11.53 -4.89 -22.05
N ASP A 247 -12.15 -5.14 -23.21
CA ASP A 247 -13.59 -4.94 -23.41
C ASP A 247 -14.40 -5.83 -22.45
N TYR A 248 -14.02 -7.11 -22.31
CA TYR A 248 -14.61 -8.02 -21.32
C TYR A 248 -14.50 -7.48 -19.91
N LEU A 249 -13.30 -7.10 -19.47
CA LEU A 249 -13.04 -6.63 -18.12
C LEU A 249 -13.81 -5.36 -17.79
N THR A 250 -13.84 -4.38 -18.68
CA THR A 250 -14.54 -3.10 -18.44
C THR A 250 -16.07 -3.22 -18.53
N GLU A 251 -16.60 -4.22 -19.25
CA GLU A 251 -18.02 -4.52 -19.30
C GLU A 251 -18.51 -5.27 -18.06
N HIS A 252 -17.71 -6.23 -17.55
CA HIS A 252 -18.12 -7.10 -16.44
C HIS A 252 -17.73 -6.54 -15.06
N TYR A 253 -16.68 -5.74 -14.98
CA TYR A 253 -16.14 -5.16 -13.76
C TYR A 253 -16.11 -3.64 -13.84
N HIS A 254 -17.18 -2.99 -13.36
CA HIS A 254 -17.41 -1.53 -13.52
C HIS A 254 -16.34 -0.63 -12.90
N PHE A 255 -15.50 -1.17 -12.02
CA PHE A 255 -14.40 -0.45 -11.40
C PHE A 255 -13.14 -0.42 -12.28
N LEU A 256 -13.09 -1.30 -13.29
CA LEU A 256 -11.96 -1.37 -14.20
C LEU A 256 -12.18 -0.42 -15.38
N VAL A 257 -11.13 0.32 -15.70
CA VAL A 257 -11.06 1.20 -16.88
C VAL A 257 -9.85 0.83 -17.72
N GLN A 258 -9.93 1.04 -19.02
CA GLN A 258 -8.73 0.89 -19.86
C GLN A 258 -7.70 1.97 -19.51
N GLU A 259 -6.47 1.57 -19.28
CA GLU A 259 -5.33 2.45 -19.06
C GLU A 259 -4.07 1.81 -19.64
N ASN A 260 -3.43 2.49 -20.60
CA ASN A 260 -2.21 1.99 -21.22
C ASN A 260 -0.97 2.58 -20.56
N LEU A 261 0.08 1.77 -20.41
CA LEU A 261 1.39 2.26 -19.99
C LEU A 261 2.17 2.72 -21.23
N PRO A 262 2.61 3.98 -21.26
CA PRO A 262 3.42 4.48 -22.36
C PRO A 262 4.74 3.72 -22.52
N ALA A 263 5.23 3.62 -23.75
CA ALA A 263 6.58 3.14 -24.02
C ALA A 263 7.61 3.93 -23.19
N GLY A 264 8.59 3.23 -22.60
CA GLY A 264 9.60 3.85 -21.74
C GLY A 264 9.19 4.10 -20.30
N THR A 265 8.00 3.66 -19.86
CA THR A 265 7.60 3.70 -18.44
C THR A 265 8.62 2.93 -17.58
N TYR A 266 9.14 1.83 -18.08
CA TYR A 266 10.22 1.05 -17.45
C TYR A 266 11.39 0.88 -18.41
N GLU A 267 12.61 0.82 -17.88
CA GLU A 267 13.82 0.54 -18.67
C GLU A 267 13.68 -0.80 -19.41
N GLY A 268 13.96 -0.81 -20.70
CA GLY A 268 13.85 -2.00 -21.56
C GLY A 268 12.45 -2.30 -22.11
N VAL A 269 11.43 -1.47 -21.78
CA VAL A 269 10.07 -1.60 -22.31
C VAL A 269 9.83 -0.45 -23.32
N ASP A 270 10.21 -0.68 -24.59
CA ASP A 270 10.15 0.33 -25.67
C ASP A 270 8.81 0.35 -26.40
N TYR A 271 7.80 -0.29 -25.88
CA TYR A 271 6.45 -0.42 -26.45
C TYR A 271 5.38 -0.02 -25.45
N GLU A 272 4.22 0.39 -25.97
CA GLU A 272 3.03 0.63 -25.15
C GLU A 272 2.47 -0.71 -24.65
N VAL A 273 2.07 -0.75 -23.38
CA VAL A 273 1.46 -1.92 -22.76
C VAL A 273 -0.02 -1.64 -22.53
N THR A 274 -0.89 -2.43 -23.16
CA THR A 274 -2.34 -2.33 -22.95
C THR A 274 -2.71 -2.97 -21.63
N CYS A 275 -3.35 -2.20 -20.76
CA CYS A 275 -3.73 -2.60 -19.41
C CYS A 275 -5.15 -2.16 -19.08
N VAL A 276 -5.65 -2.61 -17.94
CA VAL A 276 -6.76 -2.00 -17.22
C VAL A 276 -6.27 -1.45 -15.88
N ALA A 277 -7.03 -0.56 -15.29
CA ALA A 277 -6.73 0.03 -13.99
C ALA A 277 -7.97 0.10 -13.11
N VAL A 278 -7.76 0.06 -11.80
CA VAL A 278 -8.73 0.31 -10.76
C VAL A 278 -8.31 1.56 -9.96
N GLN A 279 -9.22 2.21 -9.25
CA GLN A 279 -8.86 3.39 -8.46
C GLN A 279 -8.37 3.01 -7.07
N ALA A 280 -7.22 3.57 -6.64
CA ALA A 280 -6.79 3.62 -5.25
C ALA A 280 -7.61 4.66 -4.50
N VAL A 281 -8.10 4.32 -3.32
CA VAL A 281 -8.92 5.20 -2.48
C VAL A 281 -8.37 5.31 -1.08
N LEU A 282 -8.47 6.50 -0.50
CA LEU A 282 -8.28 6.74 0.93
C LEU A 282 -9.62 6.57 1.63
N VAL A 283 -9.63 5.79 2.69
CA VAL A 283 -10.80 5.59 3.56
C VAL A 283 -10.45 5.90 5.01
N ALA A 284 -11.47 6.24 5.78
CA ALA A 284 -11.38 6.47 7.22
C ALA A 284 -12.36 5.58 7.98
N SER A 285 -11.96 5.15 9.17
CA SER A 285 -12.83 4.48 10.13
C SER A 285 -13.97 5.40 10.57
N THR A 286 -15.16 4.83 10.78
CA THR A 286 -16.29 5.52 11.42
C THR A 286 -15.96 6.10 12.81
N ASP A 287 -14.90 5.61 13.45
CA ASP A 287 -14.46 6.03 14.79
C ASP A 287 -13.61 7.31 14.78
N LEU A 288 -13.05 7.70 13.63
CA LEU A 288 -12.40 9.01 13.53
C LEU A 288 -13.44 10.14 13.59
N SER A 289 -13.10 11.21 14.30
CA SER A 289 -14.00 12.35 14.42
C SER A 289 -14.23 13.06 13.08
N GLU A 290 -15.40 13.69 12.94
CA GLU A 290 -15.71 14.54 11.79
C GLU A 290 -14.65 15.61 11.57
N ASP A 291 -14.18 16.26 12.66
CA ASP A 291 -13.18 17.33 12.58
C ASP A 291 -11.82 16.79 12.09
N ALA A 292 -11.38 15.61 12.54
CA ALA A 292 -10.13 15.02 12.10
C ALA A 292 -10.14 14.70 10.59
N VAL A 293 -11.22 14.10 10.10
CA VAL A 293 -11.32 13.73 8.68
C VAL A 293 -11.60 14.96 7.81
N TYR A 294 -12.32 15.97 8.32
CA TYR A 294 -12.48 17.23 7.63
C TYR A 294 -11.13 17.94 7.41
N GLU A 295 -10.31 18.10 8.47
CA GLU A 295 -9.00 18.73 8.35
C GLU A 295 -8.04 17.90 7.47
N LEU A 296 -8.10 16.57 7.53
CA LEU A 296 -7.35 15.71 6.62
C LEU A 296 -7.74 15.95 5.17
N THR A 297 -9.04 15.92 4.86
CA THR A 297 -9.54 16.09 3.49
C THR A 297 -9.18 17.47 2.95
N LYS A 298 -9.40 18.52 3.76
CA LYS A 298 -9.02 19.88 3.42
C LYS A 298 -7.52 20.00 3.15
N ALA A 299 -6.69 19.44 4.03
CA ALA A 299 -5.24 19.51 3.89
C ALA A 299 -4.73 18.78 2.64
N LEU A 300 -5.38 17.69 2.20
CA LEU A 300 -5.06 16.99 0.94
C LEU A 300 -5.14 17.93 -0.27
N PHE A 301 -6.16 18.77 -0.35
CA PHE A 301 -6.35 19.66 -1.49
C PHE A 301 -5.62 20.99 -1.35
N GLU A 302 -5.59 21.58 -0.17
CA GLU A 302 -4.94 22.87 0.08
C GLU A 302 -3.40 22.79 0.04
N ASN A 303 -2.80 21.59 0.27
CA ASN A 303 -1.34 21.41 0.27
C ASN A 303 -0.89 20.43 -0.83
N LYS A 304 -1.60 20.44 -1.96
CA LYS A 304 -1.32 19.54 -3.08
C LYS A 304 0.11 19.68 -3.61
N ASP A 305 0.63 20.90 -3.73
CA ASP A 305 1.97 21.14 -4.26
C ASP A 305 3.06 20.52 -3.37
N GLU A 306 2.92 20.58 -2.06
CA GLU A 306 3.79 19.93 -1.09
C GLU A 306 3.65 18.41 -1.12
N LEU A 307 2.42 17.92 -1.28
CA LEU A 307 2.16 16.49 -1.42
C LEU A 307 2.79 15.90 -2.69
N ILE A 308 2.81 16.63 -3.81
CA ILE A 308 3.49 16.23 -5.05
C ILE A 308 5.01 16.06 -4.80
N VAL A 309 5.62 16.90 -3.97
CA VAL A 309 7.02 16.72 -3.56
C VAL A 309 7.18 15.45 -2.70
N GLY A 310 6.18 15.15 -1.86
CA GLY A 310 6.16 13.92 -1.04
C GLY A 310 5.99 12.65 -1.88
N HIS A 311 5.13 12.68 -2.90
CA HIS A 311 4.94 11.60 -3.86
C HIS A 311 4.25 12.09 -5.14
N PRO A 312 4.81 11.81 -6.35
CA PRO A 312 4.31 12.37 -7.61
C PRO A 312 2.87 11.94 -7.97
N LYS A 313 2.36 10.85 -7.41
CA LYS A 313 0.96 10.43 -7.64
C LYS A 313 -0.07 11.45 -7.17
N PHE A 314 0.27 12.37 -6.30
CA PHE A 314 -0.62 13.47 -5.93
C PHE A 314 -0.85 14.50 -7.04
N GLU A 315 -0.07 14.47 -8.15
CA GLU A 315 -0.38 15.24 -9.35
C GLU A 315 -1.78 14.90 -9.91
N LEU A 316 -2.20 13.64 -9.73
CA LEU A 316 -3.48 13.11 -10.22
C LEU A 316 -4.66 13.43 -9.30
N LEU A 317 -4.42 13.93 -8.10
CA LEU A 317 -5.48 14.30 -7.15
C LEU A 317 -6.20 15.55 -7.63
N THR A 318 -7.47 15.40 -8.00
CA THR A 318 -8.39 16.49 -8.32
C THR A 318 -9.73 16.27 -7.60
N ASP A 319 -10.52 17.31 -7.41
CA ASP A 319 -11.85 17.19 -6.79
C ASP A 319 -12.72 16.17 -7.52
N TYR A 320 -12.68 16.17 -8.86
CA TYR A 320 -13.42 15.24 -9.69
C TYR A 320 -12.91 13.80 -9.49
N ASP A 321 -11.60 13.57 -9.60
CA ASP A 321 -11.03 12.22 -9.47
C ASP A 321 -11.19 11.66 -8.05
N ALA A 322 -11.20 12.52 -7.04
CA ALA A 322 -11.42 12.13 -5.65
C ALA A 322 -12.86 11.66 -5.37
N THR A 323 -13.82 12.10 -6.18
CA THR A 323 -15.26 11.87 -5.92
C THR A 323 -15.99 11.10 -7.01
N LYS A 324 -15.46 10.96 -8.22
CA LYS A 324 -16.13 10.33 -9.38
C LYS A 324 -16.49 8.85 -9.18
N GLY A 325 -15.81 8.14 -8.29
CA GLY A 325 -15.94 6.70 -8.09
C GLY A 325 -16.54 6.30 -6.74
N ILE A 326 -17.16 7.24 -6.02
CA ILE A 326 -17.79 6.96 -4.71
C ILE A 326 -18.79 5.81 -4.84
N SER A 327 -18.52 4.72 -4.12
CA SER A 327 -19.32 3.49 -4.16
C SER A 327 -19.82 3.06 -2.78
N VAL A 328 -19.34 3.72 -1.72
CA VAL A 328 -19.74 3.51 -0.33
C VAL A 328 -20.00 4.88 0.31
N PRO A 329 -20.66 4.96 1.48
CA PRO A 329 -20.88 6.25 2.15
C PRO A 329 -19.60 7.06 2.33
N VAL A 330 -19.69 8.36 2.11
CA VAL A 330 -18.61 9.31 2.38
C VAL A 330 -18.52 9.57 3.87
N HIS A 331 -17.30 9.64 4.43
CA HIS A 331 -17.12 10.02 5.83
C HIS A 331 -17.66 11.43 6.09
N PRO A 332 -18.39 11.67 7.20
CA PRO A 332 -19.02 12.97 7.44
C PRO A 332 -18.07 14.17 7.34
N GLY A 333 -16.84 14.05 7.83
CA GLY A 333 -15.82 15.10 7.72
C GLY A 333 -15.40 15.37 6.27
N ALA A 334 -15.23 14.32 5.46
CA ALA A 334 -14.92 14.48 4.04
C ALA A 334 -16.11 15.07 3.27
N LEU A 335 -17.33 14.61 3.55
CA LEU A 335 -18.55 15.14 2.95
C LEU A 335 -18.69 16.65 3.24
N LYS A 336 -18.48 17.07 4.48
CA LYS A 336 -18.50 18.49 4.86
C LYS A 336 -17.55 19.33 4.04
N TYR A 337 -16.30 18.88 3.87
CA TYR A 337 -15.33 19.58 3.01
C TYR A 337 -15.83 19.68 1.55
N TYR A 338 -16.29 18.58 0.97
CA TYR A 338 -16.75 18.56 -0.43
C TYR A 338 -17.99 19.40 -0.66
N VAL A 339 -18.91 19.50 0.32
CA VAL A 339 -20.08 20.37 0.26
C VAL A 339 -19.64 21.85 0.31
N GLU A 340 -18.74 22.21 1.22
CA GLU A 340 -18.18 23.58 1.31
C GLU A 340 -17.42 23.98 0.03
N ALA A 341 -16.71 23.02 -0.59
CA ALA A 341 -16.01 23.23 -1.86
C ALA A 341 -16.96 23.25 -3.10
N GLY A 342 -18.24 22.90 -2.92
CA GLY A 342 -19.22 22.83 -4.03
C GLY A 342 -18.99 21.65 -4.97
N VAL A 343 -18.35 20.59 -4.49
CA VAL A 343 -18.04 19.36 -5.24
C VAL A 343 -19.16 18.34 -5.13
N LEU A 344 -19.70 18.16 -3.92
CA LEU A 344 -20.83 17.28 -3.63
C LEU A 344 -22.00 18.08 -3.04
N ASP A 345 -23.22 17.55 -3.16
CA ASP A 345 -24.36 18.02 -2.37
C ASP A 345 -24.40 17.34 -0.97
N GLU A 346 -25.35 17.73 -0.12
CA GLU A 346 -25.50 17.18 1.24
C GLU A 346 -25.83 15.68 1.26
N GLU A 347 -26.34 15.14 0.16
CA GLU A 347 -26.64 13.72 -0.06
C GLU A 347 -25.45 12.94 -0.64
N GLY A 348 -24.33 13.63 -0.95
CA GLY A 348 -23.11 13.05 -1.52
C GLY A 348 -23.15 12.86 -3.05
N ASN A 349 -24.08 13.51 -3.75
CA ASN A 349 -24.12 13.46 -5.21
C ASN A 349 -23.13 14.47 -5.83
N LEU A 350 -22.46 14.06 -6.90
CA LEU A 350 -21.47 14.88 -7.61
C LEU A 350 -22.11 16.08 -8.30
N LEU A 351 -21.60 17.28 -8.05
CA LEU A 351 -22.08 18.56 -8.60
C LEU A 351 -21.20 19.11 -9.74
N ILE A 352 -19.99 18.57 -9.92
CA ILE A 352 -19.01 19.04 -10.91
C ILE A 352 -18.90 18.06 -12.08
N ASP A 353 -18.62 18.59 -13.28
CA ASP A 353 -18.39 17.79 -14.47
C ASP A 353 -16.92 17.31 -14.54
N ALA A 354 -16.69 16.24 -15.31
CA ALA A 354 -15.34 15.81 -15.65
C ALA A 354 -14.55 16.97 -16.29
N PRO A 355 -13.28 17.16 -15.89
CA PRO A 355 -12.45 18.17 -16.53
C PRO A 355 -12.38 17.91 -18.04
N THR A 356 -12.65 18.94 -18.84
CA THR A 356 -12.46 18.85 -20.28
C THR A 356 -10.99 18.65 -20.57
N THR A 357 -10.62 17.47 -21.07
CA THR A 357 -9.26 17.22 -21.58
C THR A 357 -8.96 18.21 -22.71
N ALA A 358 -7.99 19.11 -22.46
CA ALA A 358 -7.51 20.08 -23.44
C ALA A 358 -6.61 19.44 -24.50
#